data_d376b7ff25e5f731067e9673dd18a412
#
_entry.id   d376b7ff25e5f731067e9673dd18a412
#
_cell.length_a   1.000
_cell.length_b   1.000
_cell.length_c   1.000
_cell.angle_alpha   90.00
_cell.angle_beta   90.00
_cell.angle_gamma   90.00
#
_symmetry.space_group_name_H-M   'P 1'
#
loop_
_entity.id
_entity.type
_entity.pdbx_description
1 polymer ?
#
loop_
_entity_poly.entity_id
_entity_poly.type
_entity_poly.pdbx_seq_one_letter_code
_entity_poly.pdbx_strand_id
1 'polypeptide(L)'
;MLERRLYKHVDLLIERYPLLKVCKQSIIDAYLVLEECYVNDGKLLIAGNGGSAADSEHIVGELMKRFKIPRPVTPEFAEKMKSIDPVRGENLACTLERGLMAIPLVAHEALSTAYINDVDGQNVFAQQLFGFGRQGDVFLAISTSGNSKNVISATVVARAIGMKVIGLTGSKGGELAEIADVVIKVPATETYMIQELHLPVYHCLCLMLENRFFGE
;
A
#
# COMPACT_ATOMS: atom_id res chain seq x y z
N MET A 1 -9.08 18.75 5.65
CA MET A 1 -8.02 19.06 6.66
C MET A 1 -7.78 17.79 7.46
N LEU A 2 -6.54 17.30 7.56
CA LEU A 2 -6.22 16.07 8.29
C LEU A 2 -6.66 16.18 9.75
N GLU A 3 -7.33 15.16 10.30
CA GLU A 3 -7.75 15.16 11.70
C GLU A 3 -6.54 15.21 12.64
N ARG A 4 -6.64 16.01 13.70
CA ARG A 4 -5.53 16.23 14.68
C ARG A 4 -4.97 14.90 15.23
N ARG A 5 -5.83 13.88 15.40
CA ARG A 5 -5.44 12.57 15.91
C ARG A 5 -4.49 11.81 14.98
N LEU A 6 -4.53 12.09 13.67
CA LEU A 6 -3.70 11.41 12.68
C LEU A 6 -2.30 12.01 12.58
N TYR A 7 -2.17 13.30 12.86
CA TYR A 7 -0.86 13.98 12.92
C TYR A 7 0.10 13.36 13.92
N LYS A 8 -0.42 12.79 15.04
CA LYS A 8 0.42 12.14 16.06
C LYS A 8 1.30 11.04 15.50
N HIS A 9 0.84 10.31 14.45
CA HIS A 9 1.62 9.24 13.83
C HIS A 9 2.80 9.80 13.03
N VAL A 10 2.58 10.89 12.30
CA VAL A 10 3.63 11.56 11.53
C VAL A 10 4.62 12.25 12.48
N ASP A 11 4.14 12.89 13.54
CA ASP A 11 5.00 13.54 14.52
C ASP A 11 5.87 12.52 15.25
N LEU A 12 5.32 11.37 15.67
CA LEU A 12 6.07 10.25 16.25
C LEU A 12 7.08 9.65 15.25
N LEU A 13 6.72 9.54 13.97
CA LEU A 13 7.66 9.10 12.94
C LEU A 13 8.86 10.03 12.88
N ILE A 14 8.65 11.35 12.86
CA ILE A 14 9.73 12.35 12.77
C ILE A 14 10.54 12.39 14.04
N GLU A 15 9.93 12.24 15.22
CA GLU A 15 10.64 12.14 16.50
C GLU A 15 11.61 10.95 16.49
N ARG A 16 11.17 9.78 16.04
CA ARG A 16 11.98 8.55 15.97
C ARG A 16 13.00 8.56 14.83
N TYR A 17 12.67 9.21 13.71
CA TYR A 17 13.49 9.27 12.50
C TYR A 17 13.58 10.72 12.00
N PRO A 18 14.39 11.58 12.65
CA PRO A 18 14.45 13.02 12.31
C PRO A 18 14.80 13.31 10.85
N LEU A 19 15.53 12.41 10.19
CA LEU A 19 15.88 12.53 8.78
C LEU A 19 14.61 12.57 7.87
N LEU A 20 13.53 11.89 8.27
CA LEU A 20 12.26 11.85 7.51
C LEU A 20 11.44 13.13 7.62
N LYS A 21 11.90 14.15 8.36
CA LYS A 21 11.23 15.46 8.43
C LYS A 21 11.02 16.07 7.05
N VAL A 22 11.94 15.85 6.12
CA VAL A 22 11.84 16.33 4.73
C VAL A 22 10.69 15.68 3.95
N CYS A 23 10.23 14.51 4.38
CA CYS A 23 9.13 13.75 3.76
C CYS A 23 7.76 14.06 4.42
N LYS A 24 7.70 14.91 5.45
CA LYS A 24 6.45 15.11 6.24
C LYS A 24 5.25 15.40 5.35
N GLN A 25 5.37 16.36 4.43
CA GLN A 25 4.25 16.75 3.59
C GLN A 25 3.87 15.66 2.59
N SER A 26 4.83 15.04 1.91
CA SER A 26 4.55 13.97 0.94
C SER A 26 3.95 12.72 1.60
N ILE A 27 4.26 12.42 2.86
CA ILE A 27 3.61 11.35 3.62
C ILE A 27 2.14 11.71 3.90
N ILE A 28 1.86 12.95 4.26
CA ILE A 28 0.48 13.44 4.46
C ILE A 28 -0.30 13.40 3.15
N ASP A 29 0.30 13.85 2.04
CA ASP A 29 -0.34 13.84 0.73
C ASP A 29 -0.65 12.40 0.26
N ALA A 30 0.29 11.46 0.47
CA ALA A 30 0.07 10.04 0.18
C ALA A 30 -1.05 9.45 1.05
N TYR A 31 -1.10 9.79 2.33
CA TYR A 31 -2.19 9.38 3.21
C TYR A 31 -3.55 9.88 2.69
N LEU A 32 -3.65 11.15 2.28
CA LEU A 32 -4.92 11.71 1.78
C LEU A 32 -5.40 11.00 0.51
N VAL A 33 -4.50 10.65 -0.40
CA VAL A 33 -4.82 9.84 -1.59
C VAL A 33 -5.34 8.45 -1.19
N LEU A 34 -4.72 7.79 -0.22
CA LEU A 34 -5.16 6.49 0.27
C LEU A 34 -6.51 6.57 1.02
N GLU A 35 -6.70 7.61 1.84
CA GLU A 35 -7.97 7.85 2.54
C GLU A 35 -9.12 8.03 1.55
N GLU A 36 -8.94 8.87 0.51
CA GLU A 36 -9.93 9.08 -0.54
C GLU A 36 -10.28 7.78 -1.27
N CYS A 37 -9.27 6.97 -1.61
CA CYS A 37 -9.46 5.66 -2.23
C CYS A 37 -10.36 4.75 -1.37
N TYR A 38 -10.02 4.57 -0.10
CA TYR A 38 -10.76 3.66 0.78
C TYR A 38 -12.15 4.19 1.21
N VAL A 39 -12.33 5.50 1.29
CA VAL A 39 -13.66 6.12 1.51
C VAL A 39 -14.60 5.82 0.34
N ASN A 40 -14.06 5.65 -0.87
CA ASN A 40 -14.81 5.32 -2.09
C ASN A 40 -14.77 3.81 -2.44
N ASP A 41 -14.56 2.93 -1.46
CA ASP A 41 -14.51 1.47 -1.62
C ASP A 41 -13.46 0.99 -2.64
N GLY A 42 -12.41 1.78 -2.88
CA GLY A 42 -11.28 1.41 -3.70
C GLY A 42 -10.29 0.48 -2.98
N LYS A 43 -9.26 0.09 -3.70
CA LYS A 43 -8.19 -0.79 -3.18
C LYS A 43 -6.81 -0.25 -3.50
N LEU A 44 -5.83 -0.72 -2.75
CA LEU A 44 -4.42 -0.46 -2.96
C LEU A 44 -3.77 -1.63 -3.69
N LEU A 45 -3.12 -1.37 -4.83
CA LEU A 45 -2.24 -2.32 -5.51
C LEU A 45 -0.79 -1.89 -5.27
N ILE A 46 0.10 -2.86 -5.03
CA ILE A 46 1.48 -2.55 -4.62
C ILE A 46 2.45 -3.39 -5.43
N ALA A 47 3.54 -2.78 -5.92
CA ALA A 47 4.63 -3.50 -6.55
C ALA A 47 5.99 -2.91 -6.20
N GLY A 48 6.97 -3.79 -6.14
CA GLY A 48 8.39 -3.50 -5.98
C GLY A 48 9.23 -4.73 -6.30
N ASN A 49 10.54 -4.60 -6.28
CA ASN A 49 11.47 -5.70 -6.56
C ASN A 49 12.33 -6.01 -5.34
N GLY A 50 12.71 -7.26 -5.13
CA GLY A 50 13.60 -7.68 -4.05
C GLY A 50 13.06 -7.29 -2.67
N GLY A 51 13.80 -6.50 -1.89
CA GLY A 51 13.33 -5.99 -0.59
C GLY A 51 12.03 -5.19 -0.68
N SER A 52 11.86 -4.40 -1.75
CA SER A 52 10.61 -3.67 -1.99
C SER A 52 9.42 -4.59 -2.36
N ALA A 53 9.68 -5.81 -2.84
CA ALA A 53 8.64 -6.84 -2.98
C ALA A 53 8.19 -7.33 -1.60
N ALA A 54 9.13 -7.60 -0.70
CA ALA A 54 8.82 -7.95 0.69
C ALA A 54 8.07 -6.82 1.42
N ASP A 55 8.45 -5.56 1.20
CA ASP A 55 7.70 -4.40 1.71
C ASP A 55 6.25 -4.39 1.21
N SER A 56 6.02 -4.74 -0.07
CA SER A 56 4.67 -4.81 -0.65
C SER A 56 3.78 -5.82 0.08
N GLU A 57 4.30 -7.02 0.36
CA GLU A 57 3.59 -8.06 1.11
C GLU A 57 3.39 -7.67 2.58
N HIS A 58 4.39 -7.04 3.19
CA HIS A 58 4.29 -6.55 4.57
C HIS A 58 3.18 -5.50 4.73
N ILE A 59 3.12 -4.50 3.83
CA ILE A 59 2.05 -3.49 3.81
C ILE A 59 0.67 -4.15 3.73
N VAL A 60 0.51 -5.15 2.84
CA VAL A 60 -0.75 -5.90 2.71
C VAL A 60 -1.11 -6.61 4.02
N GLY A 61 -0.13 -7.24 4.68
CA GLY A 61 -0.32 -7.87 5.98
C GLY A 61 -0.87 -6.91 7.03
N GLU A 62 -0.36 -5.67 7.08
CA GLU A 62 -0.81 -4.67 8.06
C GLU A 62 -2.17 -4.04 7.71
N LEU A 63 -2.53 -3.97 6.45
CA LEU A 63 -3.81 -3.42 6.01
C LEU A 63 -4.95 -4.43 6.09
N MET A 64 -4.71 -5.71 5.78
CA MET A 64 -5.73 -6.75 5.68
C MET A 64 -6.16 -7.37 7.00
N LYS A 65 -5.44 -7.11 8.09
CA LYS A 65 -5.79 -7.49 9.48
C LYS A 65 -5.44 -6.33 10.42
N ARG A 66 -5.71 -6.48 11.73
CA ARG A 66 -5.23 -5.49 12.72
C ARG A 66 -3.71 -5.33 12.67
N PHE A 67 -3.28 -4.09 12.70
CA PHE A 67 -1.91 -3.73 13.00
C PHE A 67 -1.76 -3.50 14.52
N LYS A 68 -2.60 -2.62 15.09
CA LYS A 68 -2.66 -2.33 16.53
C LYS A 68 -4.08 -2.30 17.10
N ILE A 69 -5.07 -1.92 16.29
CA ILE A 69 -6.46 -1.72 16.73
C ILE A 69 -7.28 -2.96 16.35
N PRO A 70 -8.01 -3.60 17.31
CA PRO A 70 -8.91 -4.70 16.99
C PRO A 70 -9.93 -4.29 15.92
N ARG A 71 -10.16 -5.15 14.94
CA ARG A 71 -11.07 -4.90 13.81
C ARG A 71 -12.12 -6.00 13.67
N PRO A 72 -12.96 -6.23 14.72
CA PRO A 72 -13.94 -7.32 14.66
C PRO A 72 -14.87 -7.16 13.46
N VAL A 73 -15.41 -8.28 12.97
CA VAL A 73 -16.47 -8.26 11.96
C VAL A 73 -17.70 -7.53 12.49
N THR A 74 -18.54 -6.99 11.59
CA THR A 74 -19.77 -6.33 12.03
C THR A 74 -20.75 -7.34 12.61
N PRO A 75 -21.61 -6.95 13.58
CA PRO A 75 -22.64 -7.85 14.15
C PRO A 75 -23.52 -8.46 13.06
N GLU A 76 -23.91 -7.68 12.05
CA GLU A 76 -24.75 -8.14 10.93
C GLU A 76 -24.07 -9.24 10.14
N PHE A 77 -22.76 -9.12 9.88
CA PHE A 77 -21.99 -10.12 9.15
C PHE A 77 -21.79 -11.38 9.99
N ALA A 78 -21.55 -11.23 11.30
CA ALA A 78 -21.46 -12.34 12.24
C ALA A 78 -22.74 -13.19 12.24
N GLU A 79 -23.90 -12.54 12.32
CA GLU A 79 -25.21 -13.26 12.28
C GLU A 79 -25.45 -13.94 10.93
N LYS A 80 -25.05 -13.33 9.80
CA LYS A 80 -25.12 -13.98 8.50
C LYS A 80 -24.29 -15.27 8.45
N MET A 81 -23.07 -15.25 8.97
CA MET A 81 -22.22 -16.46 9.03
C MET A 81 -22.85 -17.54 9.90
N LYS A 82 -23.38 -17.19 11.08
CA LYS A 82 -24.04 -18.11 12.00
C LYS A 82 -25.32 -18.72 11.40
N SER A 83 -26.04 -17.98 10.57
CA SER A 83 -27.23 -18.48 9.88
C SER A 83 -26.92 -19.53 8.81
N ILE A 84 -25.70 -19.49 8.25
CA ILE A 84 -25.22 -20.47 7.25
C ILE A 84 -24.71 -21.73 7.95
N ASP A 85 -23.86 -21.56 8.95
CA ASP A 85 -23.29 -22.63 9.78
C ASP A 85 -23.12 -22.13 11.21
N PRO A 86 -23.94 -22.56 12.17
CA PRO A 86 -23.88 -22.04 13.53
C PRO A 86 -22.54 -22.25 14.23
N VAL A 87 -21.90 -23.38 14.02
CA VAL A 87 -20.63 -23.71 14.69
C VAL A 87 -19.45 -22.98 14.08
N ARG A 88 -19.32 -23.08 12.75
CA ARG A 88 -18.24 -22.37 12.03
C ARG A 88 -18.45 -20.86 12.04
N GLY A 89 -19.71 -20.41 11.92
CA GLY A 89 -20.07 -19.00 11.95
C GLY A 89 -19.71 -18.32 13.28
N GLU A 90 -19.92 -19.00 14.41
CA GLU A 90 -19.48 -18.49 15.72
C GLU A 90 -17.95 -18.36 15.79
N ASN A 91 -17.21 -19.40 15.37
CA ASN A 91 -15.75 -19.36 15.35
C ASN A 91 -15.22 -18.25 14.44
N LEU A 92 -15.76 -18.13 13.22
CA LEU A 92 -15.37 -17.11 12.24
C LEU A 92 -15.69 -15.70 12.75
N ALA A 93 -16.82 -15.50 13.40
CA ALA A 93 -17.19 -14.21 13.99
C ALA A 93 -16.19 -13.73 15.05
N CYS A 94 -15.58 -14.67 15.78
CA CYS A 94 -14.56 -14.36 16.80
C CYS A 94 -13.14 -14.22 16.25
N THR A 95 -12.85 -14.77 15.06
CA THR A 95 -11.47 -14.88 14.52
C THR A 95 -11.21 -14.01 13.32
N LEU A 96 -12.21 -13.68 12.50
CA LEU A 96 -12.04 -12.81 11.35
C LEU A 96 -11.94 -11.34 11.77
N GLU A 97 -11.14 -10.61 11.00
CA GLU A 97 -10.93 -9.18 11.17
C GLU A 97 -11.25 -8.42 9.88
N ARG A 98 -11.81 -7.23 10.02
CA ARG A 98 -12.02 -6.33 8.88
C ARG A 98 -10.68 -5.81 8.36
N GLY A 99 -10.50 -5.79 7.04
CA GLY A 99 -9.31 -5.28 6.36
C GLY A 99 -9.61 -4.09 5.46
N LEU A 100 -8.56 -3.37 5.11
CA LEU A 100 -8.53 -2.45 3.97
C LEU A 100 -7.98 -3.22 2.77
N MET A 101 -8.74 -3.28 1.66
CA MET A 101 -8.38 -4.12 0.52
C MET A 101 -7.04 -3.68 -0.09
N ALA A 102 -6.05 -4.57 -0.04
CA ALA A 102 -4.73 -4.36 -0.62
C ALA A 102 -4.23 -5.64 -1.30
N ILE A 103 -3.58 -5.50 -2.46
CA ILE A 103 -3.10 -6.61 -3.29
C ILE A 103 -1.64 -6.38 -3.63
N PRO A 104 -0.72 -7.27 -3.21
CA PRO A 104 0.67 -7.22 -3.63
C PRO A 104 0.81 -7.91 -4.99
N LEU A 105 1.25 -7.18 -6.02
CA LEU A 105 1.40 -7.75 -7.37
C LEU A 105 2.58 -8.74 -7.47
N VAL A 106 3.34 -8.89 -6.41
CA VAL A 106 4.48 -9.80 -6.31
C VAL A 106 4.10 -11.22 -5.87
N ALA A 107 2.91 -11.40 -5.30
CA ALA A 107 2.48 -12.67 -4.68
C ALA A 107 1.80 -13.66 -5.66
N HIS A 108 1.64 -13.32 -6.93
CA HIS A 108 0.99 -14.18 -7.93
C HIS A 108 2.03 -14.97 -8.72
N GLU A 109 2.67 -15.94 -8.07
CA GLU A 109 3.83 -16.68 -8.60
C GLU A 109 3.54 -17.35 -9.96
N ALA A 110 2.45 -18.12 -10.06
CA ALA A 110 2.10 -18.83 -11.29
C ALA A 110 1.83 -17.85 -12.45
N LEU A 111 1.09 -16.78 -12.21
CA LEU A 111 0.83 -15.75 -13.22
C LEU A 111 2.14 -15.04 -13.62
N SER A 112 2.97 -14.68 -12.64
CA SER A 112 4.22 -13.99 -12.88
C SER A 112 5.18 -14.82 -13.72
N THR A 113 5.39 -16.08 -13.35
CA THR A 113 6.29 -16.98 -14.07
C THR A 113 5.80 -17.31 -15.48
N ALA A 114 4.49 -17.54 -15.66
CA ALA A 114 3.90 -17.76 -16.98
C ALA A 114 4.08 -16.52 -17.87
N TYR A 115 3.75 -15.32 -17.35
CA TYR A 115 3.84 -14.09 -18.14
C TYR A 115 5.30 -13.73 -18.50
N ILE A 116 6.25 -13.96 -17.59
CA ILE A 116 7.69 -13.78 -17.83
C ILE A 116 8.16 -14.71 -18.96
N ASN A 117 7.69 -15.97 -18.98
CA ASN A 117 8.09 -16.96 -19.99
C ASN A 117 7.43 -16.72 -21.35
N ASP A 118 6.14 -16.37 -21.37
CA ASP A 118 5.31 -16.39 -22.56
C ASP A 118 5.24 -15.03 -23.29
N VAL A 119 5.47 -13.93 -22.57
CA VAL A 119 5.24 -12.56 -23.08
C VAL A 119 6.43 -11.63 -22.82
N ASP A 120 6.52 -11.02 -21.65
CA ASP A 120 7.56 -10.06 -21.31
C ASP A 120 7.67 -9.84 -19.79
N GLY A 121 8.81 -10.26 -19.22
CA GLY A 121 9.08 -10.11 -17.80
C GLY A 121 9.13 -8.64 -17.30
N GLN A 122 9.41 -7.67 -18.17
CA GLN A 122 9.42 -6.25 -17.80
C GLN A 122 8.00 -5.70 -17.59
N ASN A 123 6.98 -6.38 -18.09
CA ASN A 123 5.59 -5.92 -18.00
C ASN A 123 4.72 -6.75 -17.02
N VAL A 124 5.34 -7.62 -16.21
CA VAL A 124 4.62 -8.52 -15.29
C VAL A 124 3.70 -7.77 -14.30
N PHE A 125 4.14 -6.64 -13.75
CA PHE A 125 3.31 -5.83 -12.86
C PHE A 125 2.26 -5.01 -13.63
N ALA A 126 2.62 -4.52 -14.81
CA ALA A 126 1.71 -3.80 -15.70
C ALA A 126 0.54 -4.69 -16.12
N GLN A 127 0.79 -5.96 -16.47
CA GLN A 127 -0.25 -6.94 -16.82
C GLN A 127 -1.19 -7.21 -15.65
N GLN A 128 -0.64 -7.44 -14.46
CA GLN A 128 -1.46 -7.69 -13.27
C GLN A 128 -2.29 -6.45 -12.90
N LEU A 129 -1.69 -5.27 -12.98
CA LEU A 129 -2.38 -4.02 -12.69
C LEU A 129 -3.50 -3.75 -13.70
N PHE A 130 -3.30 -4.06 -14.99
CA PHE A 130 -4.34 -3.98 -16.01
C PHE A 130 -5.54 -4.91 -15.71
N GLY A 131 -5.26 -6.11 -15.17
CA GLY A 131 -6.31 -7.06 -14.77
C GLY A 131 -7.07 -6.65 -13.50
N PHE A 132 -6.37 -6.21 -12.47
CA PHE A 132 -6.94 -5.95 -11.14
C PHE A 132 -7.39 -4.50 -10.92
N GLY A 133 -6.70 -3.53 -11.56
CA GLY A 133 -6.91 -2.10 -11.32
C GLY A 133 -8.24 -1.59 -11.87
N ARG A 134 -8.80 -0.62 -11.17
CA ARG A 134 -10.00 0.12 -11.59
C ARG A 134 -9.77 1.61 -11.35
N GLN A 135 -10.52 2.44 -12.05
CA GLN A 135 -10.53 3.87 -11.78
C GLN A 135 -10.90 4.14 -10.31
N GLY A 136 -10.16 5.03 -9.66
CA GLY A 136 -10.33 5.35 -8.23
C GLY A 136 -9.48 4.49 -7.28
N ASP A 137 -8.88 3.39 -7.75
CA ASP A 137 -7.87 2.64 -6.99
C ASP A 137 -6.55 3.43 -6.87
N VAL A 138 -5.68 2.98 -5.99
CA VAL A 138 -4.33 3.53 -5.83
C VAL A 138 -3.28 2.48 -6.17
N PHE A 139 -2.23 2.89 -6.86
CA PHE A 139 -1.03 2.10 -7.07
C PHE A 139 0.13 2.68 -6.24
N LEU A 140 0.67 1.89 -5.31
CA LEU A 140 1.91 2.20 -4.59
C LEU A 140 3.09 1.55 -5.32
N ALA A 141 3.86 2.39 -6.00
CA ALA A 141 5.04 2.02 -6.77
C ALA A 141 6.30 2.16 -5.90
N ILE A 142 6.93 1.04 -5.52
CA ILE A 142 8.13 1.04 -4.68
C ILE A 142 9.37 0.76 -5.54
N SER A 143 10.24 1.75 -5.65
CA SER A 143 11.51 1.62 -6.38
C SER A 143 12.59 2.48 -5.74
N THR A 144 13.63 1.87 -5.17
CA THR A 144 14.72 2.59 -4.51
C THR A 144 15.43 3.59 -5.42
N SER A 145 15.65 3.22 -6.68
CA SER A 145 16.24 4.10 -7.69
C SER A 145 15.23 5.03 -8.37
N GLY A 146 13.92 4.69 -8.29
CA GLY A 146 12.88 5.33 -9.08
C GLY A 146 12.91 4.99 -10.58
N ASN A 147 13.74 4.01 -11.01
CA ASN A 147 13.98 3.69 -12.42
C ASN A 147 13.75 2.20 -12.75
N SER A 148 13.09 1.44 -11.88
CA SER A 148 12.78 0.02 -12.14
C SER A 148 11.77 -0.09 -13.29
N LYS A 149 12.19 -0.60 -14.44
CA LYS A 149 11.39 -0.61 -15.68
C LYS A 149 10.01 -1.22 -15.51
N ASN A 150 9.92 -2.37 -14.82
CA ASN A 150 8.64 -3.04 -14.57
C ASN A 150 7.69 -2.22 -13.67
N VAL A 151 8.23 -1.47 -12.70
CA VAL A 151 7.45 -0.55 -11.86
C VAL A 151 6.99 0.67 -12.66
N ILE A 152 7.86 1.21 -13.51
CA ILE A 152 7.51 2.33 -14.40
C ILE A 152 6.43 1.92 -15.41
N SER A 153 6.56 0.76 -16.07
CA SER A 153 5.51 0.24 -16.96
C SER A 153 4.15 0.11 -16.23
N ALA A 154 4.16 -0.41 -15.00
CA ALA A 154 2.95 -0.50 -14.18
C ALA A 154 2.38 0.89 -13.85
N THR A 155 3.24 1.88 -13.56
CA THR A 155 2.82 3.26 -13.30
C THR A 155 2.10 3.88 -14.51
N VAL A 156 2.61 3.64 -15.72
CA VAL A 156 1.95 4.11 -16.96
C VAL A 156 0.55 3.49 -17.10
N VAL A 157 0.43 2.18 -16.86
CA VAL A 157 -0.87 1.48 -16.92
C VAL A 157 -1.83 1.99 -15.84
N ALA A 158 -1.35 2.19 -14.60
CA ALA A 158 -2.16 2.74 -13.52
C ALA A 158 -2.79 4.08 -13.91
N ARG A 159 -1.99 5.00 -14.43
CA ARG A 159 -2.47 6.30 -14.87
C ARG A 159 -3.45 6.22 -16.06
N ALA A 160 -3.20 5.31 -16.99
CA ALA A 160 -4.10 5.10 -18.13
C ALA A 160 -5.48 4.57 -17.70
N ILE A 161 -5.55 3.78 -16.63
CA ILE A 161 -6.81 3.31 -16.01
C ILE A 161 -7.54 4.43 -15.25
N GLY A 162 -6.84 5.49 -14.85
CA GLY A 162 -7.37 6.55 -13.99
C GLY A 162 -7.17 6.29 -12.49
N MET A 163 -6.18 5.46 -12.14
CA MET A 163 -5.72 5.28 -10.77
C MET A 163 -4.81 6.44 -10.35
N LYS A 164 -4.75 6.70 -9.05
CA LYS A 164 -3.71 7.54 -8.46
C LYS A 164 -2.45 6.72 -8.21
N VAL A 165 -1.29 7.34 -8.38
CA VAL A 165 0.00 6.70 -8.15
C VAL A 165 0.77 7.39 -7.04
N ILE A 166 1.20 6.59 -6.05
CA ILE A 166 2.12 7.03 -5.01
C ILE A 166 3.46 6.35 -5.28
N GLY A 167 4.51 7.15 -5.49
CA GLY A 167 5.88 6.67 -5.61
C GLY A 167 6.59 6.68 -4.24
N LEU A 168 7.23 5.57 -3.87
CA LEU A 168 8.09 5.48 -2.70
C LEU A 168 9.53 5.15 -3.16
N THR A 169 10.47 6.10 -2.98
CA THR A 169 11.79 6.05 -3.63
C THR A 169 12.87 6.73 -2.78
N GLY A 170 14.13 6.66 -3.23
CA GLY A 170 15.24 7.38 -2.63
C GLY A 170 15.28 8.85 -3.05
N SER A 171 16.30 9.57 -2.56
CA SER A 171 16.41 11.04 -2.70
C SER A 171 16.44 11.55 -4.14
N LYS A 172 16.93 10.74 -5.09
CA LYS A 172 17.00 11.10 -6.52
C LYS A 172 15.63 11.08 -7.21
N GLY A 173 14.71 10.26 -6.75
CA GLY A 173 13.36 10.17 -7.31
C GLY A 173 13.25 9.34 -8.59
N GLY A 174 14.18 9.50 -9.53
CA GLY A 174 14.18 8.85 -10.83
C GLY A 174 12.96 9.22 -11.68
N GLU A 175 12.70 8.44 -12.74
CA GLU A 175 11.57 8.59 -13.65
C GLU A 175 10.22 8.48 -12.92
N LEU A 176 10.17 7.68 -11.84
CA LEU A 176 8.97 7.54 -11.01
C LEU A 176 8.50 8.87 -10.45
N ALA A 177 9.43 9.77 -10.07
CA ALA A 177 9.11 11.07 -9.52
C ALA A 177 8.50 12.04 -10.55
N GLU A 178 8.67 11.77 -11.83
CA GLU A 178 8.12 12.61 -12.92
C GLU A 178 6.68 12.20 -13.28
N ILE A 179 6.33 10.93 -13.05
CA ILE A 179 5.06 10.35 -13.53
C ILE A 179 4.06 9.99 -12.43
N ALA A 180 4.48 9.91 -11.16
CA ALA A 180 3.58 9.64 -10.04
C ALA A 180 2.84 10.91 -9.58
N ASP A 181 1.63 10.75 -9.03
CA ASP A 181 0.83 11.87 -8.50
C ASP A 181 1.38 12.42 -7.17
N VAL A 182 1.88 11.52 -6.32
CA VAL A 182 2.55 11.85 -5.05
C VAL A 182 3.85 11.06 -4.96
N VAL A 183 4.93 11.69 -4.51
CA VAL A 183 6.23 11.02 -4.38
C VAL A 183 6.84 11.25 -3.01
N ILE A 184 7.09 10.16 -2.29
CA ILE A 184 7.84 10.16 -1.04
C ILE A 184 9.29 9.82 -1.37
N LYS A 185 10.18 10.82 -1.28
CA LYS A 185 11.62 10.67 -1.51
C LYS A 185 12.35 10.63 -0.16
N VAL A 186 12.71 9.43 0.31
CA VAL A 186 13.47 9.32 1.55
C VAL A 186 14.90 9.83 1.35
N PRO A 187 15.53 10.47 2.36
CA PRO A 187 16.82 11.17 2.22
C PRO A 187 18.01 10.20 2.27
N ALA A 188 18.04 9.22 1.38
CA ALA A 188 19.13 8.25 1.21
C ALA A 188 19.37 7.97 -0.28
N THR A 189 20.58 7.48 -0.61
CA THR A 189 21.00 7.14 -1.98
C THR A 189 21.35 5.66 -2.15
N GLU A 190 21.81 5.01 -1.07
CA GLU A 190 22.16 3.60 -1.08
C GLU A 190 20.91 2.73 -0.91
N THR A 191 20.77 1.68 -1.72
CA THR A 191 19.57 0.84 -1.79
C THR A 191 19.13 0.34 -0.42
N TYR A 192 20.02 -0.22 0.39
CA TYR A 192 19.66 -0.74 1.71
C TYR A 192 19.21 0.37 2.68
N MET A 193 19.88 1.55 2.66
CA MET A 193 19.49 2.69 3.50
C MET A 193 18.13 3.25 3.11
N ILE A 194 17.82 3.25 1.79
CA ILE A 194 16.51 3.64 1.30
C ILE A 194 15.44 2.69 1.83
N GLN A 195 15.67 1.37 1.74
CA GLN A 195 14.75 0.35 2.24
C GLN A 195 14.55 0.44 3.77
N GLU A 196 15.62 0.70 4.54
CA GLU A 196 15.52 0.95 5.98
C GLU A 196 14.62 2.14 6.33
N LEU A 197 14.57 3.17 5.47
CA LEU A 197 13.70 4.34 5.65
C LEU A 197 12.29 4.15 5.06
N HIS A 198 12.10 3.27 4.09
CA HIS A 198 10.78 2.91 3.56
C HIS A 198 9.91 2.26 4.64
N LEU A 199 10.49 1.35 5.45
CA LEU A 199 9.78 0.63 6.51
C LEU A 199 9.02 1.56 7.47
N PRO A 200 9.65 2.52 8.17
CA PRO A 200 8.93 3.41 9.07
C PRO A 200 7.91 4.32 8.36
N VAL A 201 8.15 4.67 7.09
CA VAL A 201 7.22 5.47 6.29
C VAL A 201 5.92 4.71 6.04
N TYR A 202 5.99 3.49 5.51
CA TYR A 202 4.75 2.76 5.24
C TYR A 202 4.07 2.28 6.53
N HIS A 203 4.79 2.00 7.61
CA HIS A 203 4.19 1.76 8.92
C HIS A 203 3.39 2.98 9.40
N CYS A 204 3.91 4.19 9.20
CA CYS A 204 3.18 5.41 9.54
C CYS A 204 1.88 5.52 8.74
N LEU A 205 1.91 5.27 7.41
CA LEU A 205 0.72 5.28 6.56
C LEU A 205 -0.31 4.23 7.01
N CYS A 206 0.13 2.99 7.30
CA CYS A 206 -0.74 1.93 7.80
C CYS A 206 -1.39 2.30 9.14
N LEU A 207 -0.63 2.88 10.08
CA LEU A 207 -1.16 3.34 11.37
C LEU A 207 -2.16 4.49 11.23
N MET A 208 -1.94 5.42 10.30
CA MET A 208 -2.86 6.52 10.01
C MET A 208 -4.17 5.96 9.44
N LEU A 209 -4.09 5.06 8.46
CA LEU A 209 -5.26 4.42 7.86
C LEU A 209 -6.02 3.58 8.88
N GLU A 210 -5.33 2.75 9.67
CA GLU A 210 -5.97 1.98 10.73
C GLU A 210 -6.71 2.87 11.73
N ASN A 211 -6.06 3.95 12.17
CA ASN A 211 -6.69 4.88 13.11
C ASN A 211 -7.88 5.63 12.50
N ARG A 212 -7.86 5.89 11.19
CA ARG A 212 -8.96 6.54 10.45
C ARG A 212 -10.19 5.65 10.33
N PHE A 213 -10.00 4.38 9.96
CA PHE A 213 -11.10 3.47 9.60
C PHE A 213 -11.56 2.58 10.75
N PHE A 214 -10.72 2.39 11.77
CA PHE A 214 -11.00 1.47 12.90
C PHE A 214 -10.72 2.08 14.29
N GLY A 215 -10.16 3.28 14.36
CA GLY A 215 -9.95 4.03 15.61
C GLY A 215 -11.23 4.76 16.04
N GLU A 216 -11.39 4.94 17.38
CA GLU A 216 -12.44 5.77 17.99
C GLU A 216 -12.14 7.28 17.81
#